data_a90d1d5b473c4069dd2d9cf1b6be8f48
#
_entry.id   a90d1d5b473c4069dd2d9cf1b6be8f48
#
_cell.length_a   1.000
_cell.length_b   1.000
_cell.length_c   1.000
_cell.angle_alpha   90.00
_cell.angle_beta   90.00
_cell.angle_gamma   90.00
#
_symmetry.space_group_name_H-M   'P 1'
#
loop_
_entity.id
_entity.type
_entity.pdbx_description
1 polymer ?
#
loop_
_entity_poly.entity_id
_entity_poly.type
_entity_poly.pdbx_seq_one_letter_code
_entity_poly.pdbx_strand_id
1 'polypeptide(L)'
;MIQFYYHPSPNPAKVALFLEESGLAYEIVPVDTRKGEQFKPEFVAINPNAKTPAIVDDGVRVFDSNAILLYLAEKTGQFLPRGGLKAQAELFSWLMFTATGIGPYSGQAKARG
;
A
#
# COMPACT_ATOMS: atom_id res chain seq x y z
N MET A 1 16.64 -2.24 -2.22
CA MET A 1 15.46 -3.09 -2.53
C MET A 1 14.32 -2.74 -1.62
N ILE A 2 13.12 -2.71 -2.16
CA ILE A 2 11.91 -2.41 -1.38
C ILE A 2 11.57 -3.61 -0.50
N GLN A 3 11.39 -3.37 0.79
CA GLN A 3 10.84 -4.35 1.72
C GLN A 3 9.34 -4.10 1.84
N PHE A 4 8.55 -5.11 1.46
CA PHE A 4 7.08 -5.00 1.42
C PHE A 4 6.49 -5.84 2.53
N TYR A 5 5.94 -5.19 3.54
CA TYR A 5 5.32 -5.83 4.69
C TYR A 5 3.88 -6.17 4.35
N TYR A 6 3.57 -7.48 4.34
CA TYR A 6 2.40 -8.01 3.68
C TYR A 6 1.65 -9.01 4.56
N HIS A 7 0.33 -8.92 4.52
CA HIS A 7 -0.58 -9.96 4.98
C HIS A 7 -1.68 -10.08 3.91
N PRO A 8 -2.12 -11.30 3.55
CA PRO A 8 -3.16 -11.47 2.52
C PRO A 8 -4.47 -10.77 2.91
N SER A 9 -4.76 -9.66 2.27
CA SER A 9 -5.95 -8.84 2.50
C SER A 9 -6.06 -7.81 1.36
N PRO A 10 -7.22 -7.14 1.21
CA PRO A 10 -7.44 -6.28 0.04
C PRO A 10 -6.45 -5.13 -0.13
N ASN A 11 -6.09 -4.43 0.94
CA ASN A 11 -5.22 -3.28 0.82
C ASN A 11 -3.77 -3.65 0.45
N PRO A 12 -3.13 -4.63 1.11
CA PRO A 12 -1.82 -5.10 0.65
C PRO A 12 -1.85 -5.67 -0.76
N ALA A 13 -2.95 -6.31 -1.17
CA ALA A 13 -3.06 -6.88 -2.51
C ALA A 13 -2.96 -5.81 -3.60
N LYS A 14 -3.49 -4.61 -3.37
CA LYS A 14 -3.38 -3.50 -4.32
C LYS A 14 -1.92 -3.11 -4.54
N VAL A 15 -1.14 -3.06 -3.47
CA VAL A 15 0.28 -2.73 -3.55
C VAL A 15 1.06 -3.84 -4.25
N ALA A 16 0.74 -5.10 -3.94
CA ALA A 16 1.38 -6.24 -4.60
C ALA A 16 1.18 -6.19 -6.11
N LEU A 17 -0.04 -5.89 -6.57
CA LEU A 17 -0.32 -5.78 -7.99
C LEU A 17 0.51 -4.69 -8.65
N PHE A 18 0.61 -3.52 -8.01
CA PHE A 18 1.41 -2.42 -8.54
C PHE A 18 2.88 -2.81 -8.65
N LEU A 19 3.42 -3.44 -7.60
CA LEU A 19 4.82 -3.87 -7.61
C LEU A 19 5.10 -4.86 -8.74
N GLU A 20 4.21 -5.83 -8.94
CA GLU A 20 4.36 -6.80 -10.02
C GLU A 20 4.33 -6.14 -11.39
N GLU A 21 3.40 -5.22 -11.63
CA GLU A 21 3.28 -4.55 -12.94
C GLU A 21 4.39 -3.56 -13.19
N SER A 22 4.95 -2.94 -12.15
CA SER A 22 6.00 -1.95 -12.29
C SER A 22 7.37 -2.55 -12.62
N GLY A 23 7.57 -3.82 -12.31
CA GLY A 23 8.87 -4.47 -12.48
C GLY A 23 9.91 -4.09 -11.43
N LEU A 24 9.51 -3.37 -10.38
CA LEU A 24 10.43 -3.03 -9.30
C LEU A 24 10.86 -4.27 -8.52
N ALA A 25 12.13 -4.33 -8.13
CA ALA A 25 12.61 -5.38 -7.26
C ALA A 25 12.11 -5.15 -5.83
N TYR A 26 11.54 -6.17 -5.24
CA TYR A 26 11.05 -6.09 -3.86
C TYR A 26 11.15 -7.47 -3.19
N GLU A 27 11.15 -7.45 -1.87
CA GLU A 27 11.03 -8.67 -1.09
C GLU A 27 9.82 -8.57 -0.16
N ILE A 28 9.13 -9.68 0.01
CA ILE A 28 7.97 -9.75 0.91
C ILE A 28 8.46 -10.07 2.31
N VAL A 29 8.03 -9.25 3.28
CA VAL A 29 8.23 -9.52 4.69
C VAL A 29 6.85 -9.85 5.27
N PRO A 30 6.56 -11.12 5.56
CA PRO A 30 5.23 -11.49 6.04
C PRO A 30 4.98 -10.96 7.44
N VAL A 31 3.76 -10.43 7.64
CA VAL A 31 3.27 -9.99 8.94
C VAL A 31 1.95 -10.70 9.18
N ASP A 32 1.95 -11.70 10.06
CA ASP A 32 0.71 -12.45 10.32
C ASP A 32 -0.16 -11.67 11.31
N THR A 33 -1.14 -10.95 10.76
CA THR A 33 -2.02 -10.12 11.58
C THR A 33 -2.95 -10.93 12.46
N ARG A 34 -3.18 -12.20 12.13
CA ARG A 34 -3.98 -13.08 12.97
C ARG A 34 -3.22 -13.47 14.24
N LYS A 35 -1.90 -13.47 14.19
CA LYS A 35 -1.03 -13.77 15.34
C LYS A 35 -0.59 -12.52 16.08
N GLY A 36 -1.06 -11.34 15.68
CA GLY A 36 -0.67 -10.09 16.31
C GLY A 36 0.71 -9.60 15.97
N GLU A 37 1.29 -10.07 14.86
CA GLU A 37 2.65 -9.67 14.48
C GLU A 37 2.74 -8.19 14.14
N GLN A 38 1.64 -7.56 13.76
CA GLN A 38 1.60 -6.13 13.50
C GLN A 38 1.89 -5.28 14.75
N PHE A 39 1.77 -5.86 15.93
CA PHE A 39 2.03 -5.16 17.18
C PHE A 39 3.47 -5.32 17.67
N LYS A 40 4.29 -6.10 16.97
CA LYS A 40 5.70 -6.23 17.34
C LYS A 40 6.44 -4.89 17.22
N PRO A 41 7.36 -4.58 18.13
CA PRO A 41 8.07 -3.30 18.10
C PRO A 41 8.73 -2.98 16.76
N GLU A 42 9.26 -3.99 16.07
CA GLU A 42 9.91 -3.83 14.79
C GLU A 42 8.95 -3.28 13.73
N PHE A 43 7.72 -3.77 13.73
CA PHE A 43 6.74 -3.31 12.76
C PHE A 43 6.11 -1.98 13.19
N VAL A 44 5.84 -1.79 14.48
CA VAL A 44 5.30 -0.53 14.99
C VAL A 44 6.25 0.64 14.71
N ALA A 45 7.56 0.38 14.71
CA ALA A 45 8.56 1.38 14.34
C ALA A 45 8.40 1.82 12.88
N ILE A 46 7.87 0.96 12.02
CA ILE A 46 7.62 1.27 10.61
C ILE A 46 6.26 1.92 10.43
N ASN A 47 5.23 1.35 11.05
CA ASN A 47 3.87 1.89 11.00
C ASN A 47 3.26 1.91 12.41
N PRO A 48 3.19 3.08 13.04
CA PRO A 48 2.62 3.19 14.40
C PRO A 48 1.15 2.78 14.48
N ASN A 49 0.44 2.76 13.35
CA ASN A 49 -0.96 2.32 13.31
C ASN A 49 -1.10 0.80 13.33
N ALA A 50 0.00 0.06 13.26
CA ALA A 50 0.02 -1.40 13.35
C ALA A 50 -0.88 -2.06 12.28
N LYS A 51 -0.76 -1.62 11.03
CA LYS A 51 -1.55 -2.14 9.90
C LYS A 51 -0.65 -2.41 8.71
N THR A 52 -0.96 -3.47 7.97
CA THR A 52 -0.38 -3.70 6.65
C THR A 52 -1.28 -3.05 5.59
N PRO A 53 -0.75 -2.61 4.44
CA PRO A 53 0.64 -2.73 4.02
C PRO A 53 1.54 -1.62 4.56
N ALA A 54 2.84 -1.89 4.50
CA ALA A 54 3.87 -0.88 4.70
C ALA A 54 5.06 -1.26 3.82
N ILE A 55 5.85 -0.29 3.43
CA ILE A 55 7.11 -0.53 2.71
C ILE A 55 8.24 0.23 3.37
N VAL A 56 9.43 -0.30 3.20
CA VAL A 56 10.68 0.41 3.50
C VAL A 56 11.52 0.38 2.23
N ASP A 57 11.85 1.55 1.71
CA ASP A 57 12.62 1.71 0.48
C ASP A 57 13.83 2.59 0.76
N ASP A 58 15.01 1.96 0.86
CA ASP A 58 16.25 2.65 1.20
C ASP A 58 16.12 3.54 2.44
N GLY A 59 15.49 2.99 3.48
CA GLY A 59 15.28 3.69 4.73
C GLY A 59 14.05 4.59 4.77
N VAL A 60 13.38 4.79 3.65
CA VAL A 60 12.14 5.58 3.60
C VAL A 60 10.96 4.67 3.96
N ARG A 61 10.25 5.04 5.02
CA ARG A 61 9.08 4.29 5.49
C ARG A 61 7.83 4.91 4.91
N VAL A 62 6.99 4.08 4.27
CA VAL A 62 5.70 4.53 3.75
C VAL A 62 4.64 3.53 4.20
N PHE A 63 3.56 4.01 4.75
CA PHE A 63 2.42 3.18 5.13
C PHE A 63 1.14 3.81 4.63
N ASP A 64 0.03 3.06 4.72
CA ASP A 64 -1.22 3.32 4.02
C ASP A 64 -1.10 2.95 2.55
N SER A 65 -2.02 2.10 2.08
CA SER A 65 -1.93 1.57 0.71
C SER A 65 -1.94 2.67 -0.35
N ASN A 66 -2.73 3.72 -0.16
CA ASN A 66 -2.79 4.80 -1.15
C ASN A 66 -1.53 5.66 -1.15
N ALA A 67 -0.97 5.93 0.03
CA ALA A 67 0.30 6.63 0.13
C ALA A 67 1.42 5.83 -0.53
N ILE A 68 1.43 4.52 -0.35
CA ILE A 68 2.40 3.64 -0.99
C ILE A 68 2.25 3.69 -2.50
N LEU A 69 1.03 3.61 -3.02
CA LEU A 69 0.78 3.66 -4.46
C LEU A 69 1.24 4.99 -5.06
N LEU A 70 0.97 6.11 -4.38
CA LEU A 70 1.45 7.42 -4.82
C LEU A 70 2.98 7.50 -4.82
N TYR A 71 3.60 7.01 -3.77
CA TYR A 71 5.06 6.99 -3.66
C TYR A 71 5.68 6.18 -4.80
N LEU A 72 5.15 4.99 -5.06
CA LEU A 72 5.68 4.12 -6.10
C LEU A 72 5.44 4.70 -7.50
N ALA A 73 4.30 5.35 -7.71
CA ALA A 73 4.01 6.02 -8.98
C ALA A 73 4.99 7.16 -9.24
N GLU A 74 5.27 7.97 -8.23
CA GLU A 74 6.27 9.04 -8.32
C GLU A 74 7.67 8.48 -8.59
N LYS A 75 8.04 7.43 -7.87
CA LYS A 75 9.35 6.81 -8.00
C LYS A 75 9.58 6.25 -9.39
N THR A 76 8.59 5.59 -9.97
CA THR A 76 8.73 4.92 -11.26
C THR A 76 8.39 5.81 -12.44
N GLY A 77 7.66 6.89 -12.22
CA GLY A 77 7.08 7.69 -13.30
C GLY A 77 6.02 6.95 -14.09
N GLN A 78 5.63 5.75 -13.65
CA GLN A 78 4.59 4.94 -14.27
C GLN A 78 3.25 5.22 -13.61
N PHE A 79 2.18 5.07 -14.40
CA PHE A 79 0.81 5.21 -13.91
C PHE A 79 0.48 6.60 -13.39
N LEU A 80 1.37 7.59 -13.63
CA LEU A 80 1.08 8.98 -13.34
C LEU A 80 0.43 9.62 -14.56
N PRO A 81 -0.64 10.40 -14.37
CA PRO A 81 -1.26 11.09 -15.49
C PRO A 81 -0.34 12.19 -16.02
N ARG A 82 -0.20 12.23 -17.33
CA ARG A 82 0.57 13.27 -18.02
C ARG A 82 -0.42 14.29 -18.57
N GLY A 83 -0.71 15.33 -17.85
CA GLY A 83 -1.69 16.31 -18.29
C GLY A 83 -1.90 17.41 -17.26
N GLY A 84 -0.92 17.55 -16.38
CA GLY A 84 -0.90 18.62 -15.42
C GLY A 84 -1.93 18.46 -14.30
N LEU A 85 -2.40 19.59 -13.80
CA LEU A 85 -3.21 19.65 -12.59
C LEU A 85 -4.54 18.90 -12.71
N LYS A 86 -5.18 19.00 -13.88
CA LYS A 86 -6.47 18.32 -14.11
C LYS A 86 -6.33 16.81 -13.97
N ALA A 87 -5.32 16.25 -14.62
CA ALA A 87 -5.09 14.81 -14.60
C ALA A 87 -4.72 14.32 -13.20
N GLN A 88 -3.92 15.12 -12.46
CA GLN A 88 -3.60 14.80 -11.08
C GLN A 88 -4.83 14.81 -10.17
N ALA A 89 -5.73 15.79 -10.37
CA ALA A 89 -6.97 15.87 -9.63
C ALA A 89 -7.85 14.64 -9.86
N GLU A 90 -7.92 14.16 -11.10
CA GLU A 90 -8.66 12.94 -11.40
C GLU A 90 -8.03 11.72 -10.73
N LEU A 91 -6.71 11.61 -10.78
CA LEU A 91 -6.01 10.50 -10.10
C LEU A 91 -6.29 10.50 -8.61
N PHE A 92 -6.16 11.64 -7.94
CA PHE A 92 -6.40 11.73 -6.51
C PHE A 92 -7.84 11.42 -6.16
N SER A 93 -8.79 11.85 -7.00
CA SER A 93 -10.20 11.54 -6.79
C SER A 93 -10.45 10.04 -6.85
N TRP A 94 -9.86 9.34 -7.83
CA TRP A 94 -9.99 7.89 -7.94
C TRP A 94 -9.34 7.17 -6.77
N LEU A 95 -8.17 7.62 -6.32
CA LEU A 95 -7.49 7.01 -5.17
C LEU A 95 -8.33 7.16 -3.91
N MET A 96 -8.90 8.33 -3.67
CA MET A 96 -9.76 8.56 -2.51
C MET A 96 -11.05 7.74 -2.60
N PHE A 97 -11.64 7.63 -3.78
CA PHE A 97 -12.81 6.78 -3.99
C PHE A 97 -12.49 5.33 -3.65
N THR A 98 -11.36 4.82 -4.12
CA THR A 98 -10.92 3.46 -3.81
C THR A 98 -10.71 3.26 -2.32
N ALA A 99 -10.09 4.23 -1.65
CA ALA A 99 -9.82 4.13 -0.22
C ALA A 99 -11.07 4.15 0.64
N THR A 100 -12.03 5.05 0.30
CA THR A 100 -13.20 5.28 1.16
C THR A 100 -14.42 4.47 0.76
N GLY A 101 -14.49 4.02 -0.49
CA GLY A 101 -15.62 3.25 -1.01
C GLY A 101 -15.30 1.77 -1.13
N ILE A 102 -14.48 1.43 -2.13
CA ILE A 102 -14.22 0.03 -2.47
C ILE A 102 -13.33 -0.65 -1.44
N GLY A 103 -12.24 0.02 -1.02
CA GLY A 103 -11.28 -0.56 -0.10
C GLY A 103 -11.88 -0.97 1.24
N PRO A 104 -12.49 -0.03 1.99
CA PRO A 104 -13.12 -0.36 3.27
C PRO A 104 -14.24 -1.38 3.13
N TYR A 105 -15.05 -1.27 2.08
CA TYR A 105 -16.14 -2.20 1.84
C TYR A 105 -15.60 -3.62 1.62
N SER A 106 -14.59 -3.76 0.79
CA SER A 106 -13.96 -5.06 0.56
C SER A 106 -13.35 -5.64 1.85
N GLY A 107 -12.73 -4.79 2.67
CA GLY A 107 -12.19 -5.21 3.95
C GLY A 107 -13.27 -5.70 4.89
N GLN A 108 -14.41 -5.01 4.95
CA GLN A 108 -15.55 -5.41 5.77
C GLN A 108 -16.15 -6.74 5.30
N ALA A 109 -16.31 -6.89 3.99
CA ALA A 109 -16.83 -8.12 3.43
C ALA A 109 -15.93 -9.31 3.78
N LYS A 110 -14.62 -9.13 3.70
CA LYS A 110 -13.66 -10.17 4.07
C LYS A 110 -13.74 -10.49 5.56
N ALA A 111 -13.89 -9.50 6.41
CA ALA A 111 -13.98 -9.70 7.85
C ALA A 111 -15.22 -10.48 8.23
N ARG A 112 -16.32 -10.36 7.47
CA ARG A 112 -17.56 -11.09 7.69
C ARG A 112 -17.53 -12.52 7.12
N GLY A 113 -16.68 -12.73 6.16
CA GLY A 113 -16.55 -14.03 5.51
C GLY A 113 -15.59 -14.91 6.22
#